data_358cac27812e2a397d39b703bec4f1e8
#
_entry.id   358cac27812e2a397d39b703bec4f1e8
#
_cell.length_a   1.000
_cell.length_b   1.000
_cell.length_c   1.000
_cell.angle_alpha   90.00
_cell.angle_beta   90.00
_cell.angle_gamma   90.00
#
_symmetry.space_group_name_H-M   'P 1'
#
loop_
_entity.id
_entity.type
_entity.pdbx_description
1 polymer ?
#
loop_
_entity_poly.entity_id
_entity_poly.type
_entity_poly.pdbx_seq_one_letter_code
_entity_poly.pdbx_strand_id
1 'polypeptide(L)'
;MHLEPTNIQQIGNELAIHWNDGTESYFDLQFLRRACPCAACGGEPDVLGNISRPHLTYSKESFALVGFNIVGGYAVQPRWRDGHGTGIYSFQYLRRLAEAAR
;
A
#
# COMPACT_ATOMS: atom_id res chain seq x y z
N MET A 1 13.67 -12.61 -12.89
CA MET A 1 13.48 -13.06 -11.50
C MET A 1 12.19 -12.49 -10.94
N HIS A 2 11.41 -13.31 -10.28
CA HIS A 2 10.15 -12.87 -9.70
C HIS A 2 10.43 -12.01 -8.46
N LEU A 3 9.91 -10.77 -8.45
CA LEU A 3 10.06 -9.88 -7.30
C LEU A 3 9.10 -10.29 -6.20
N GLU A 4 9.63 -10.57 -5.02
CA GLU A 4 8.81 -10.88 -3.86
C GLU A 4 9.49 -10.44 -2.57
N PRO A 5 8.73 -10.16 -1.51
CA PRO A 5 9.34 -9.81 -0.24
C PRO A 5 9.89 -11.05 0.47
N THR A 6 11.03 -10.89 1.11
CA THR A 6 11.60 -11.92 1.97
C THR A 6 11.21 -11.68 3.43
N ASN A 7 10.87 -10.44 3.79
CA ASN A 7 10.42 -10.09 5.12
C ASN A 7 9.59 -8.82 5.07
N ILE A 8 8.52 -8.79 5.83
CA ILE A 8 7.66 -7.61 5.97
C ILE A 8 7.38 -7.43 7.46
N GLN A 9 7.63 -6.23 7.99
CA GLN A 9 7.32 -5.96 9.39
C GLN A 9 6.97 -4.49 9.60
N GLN A 10 6.14 -4.25 10.60
CA GLN A 10 5.81 -2.90 11.01
C GLN A 10 6.81 -2.45 12.06
N ILE A 11 7.41 -1.28 11.85
CA ILE A 11 8.35 -0.67 12.77
C ILE A 11 7.83 0.73 13.07
N GLY A 12 7.22 0.91 14.25
CA GLY A 12 6.61 2.19 14.59
C GLY A 12 5.52 2.58 13.60
N ASN A 13 5.67 3.71 12.94
CA ASN A 13 4.72 4.22 11.95
C ASN A 13 5.10 3.88 10.52
N GLU A 14 5.96 2.88 10.34
CA GLU A 14 6.43 2.48 9.01
C GLU A 14 6.21 1.00 8.77
N LEU A 15 5.99 0.64 7.51
CA LEU A 15 6.01 -0.74 7.07
C LEU A 15 7.31 -0.96 6.31
N ALA A 16 8.13 -1.89 6.81
CA ALA A 16 9.43 -2.21 6.21
C ALA A 16 9.31 -3.49 5.40
N ILE A 17 9.76 -3.44 4.16
CA ILE A 17 9.75 -4.61 3.27
C ILE A 17 11.16 -4.87 2.77
N HIS A 18 11.64 -6.08 3.01
CA HIS A 18 12.91 -6.56 2.45
C HIS A 18 12.56 -7.42 1.24
N TRP A 19 13.22 -7.14 0.12
CA TRP A 19 12.92 -7.81 -1.15
C TRP A 19 13.96 -8.87 -1.46
N ASN A 20 13.58 -9.82 -2.32
CA ASN A 20 14.47 -10.92 -2.70
C ASN A 20 15.63 -10.51 -3.61
N ASP A 21 15.63 -9.28 -4.08
CA ASP A 21 16.75 -8.72 -4.85
C ASP A 21 17.77 -8.00 -3.97
N GLY A 22 17.62 -8.09 -2.65
CA GLY A 22 18.53 -7.47 -1.70
C GLY A 22 18.21 -6.02 -1.35
N THR A 23 17.18 -5.44 -1.94
CA THR A 23 16.77 -4.07 -1.63
C THR A 23 15.74 -4.03 -0.50
N GLU A 24 15.53 -2.85 0.06
CA GLU A 24 14.59 -2.61 1.14
C GLU A 24 13.72 -1.41 0.80
N SER A 25 12.47 -1.44 1.24
CA SER A 25 11.54 -0.33 1.09
C SER A 25 10.90 -0.02 2.43
N TYR A 26 10.73 1.27 2.72
CA TYR A 26 10.11 1.72 3.96
C TYR A 26 8.98 2.67 3.60
N PHE A 27 7.80 2.39 4.13
CA PHE A 27 6.61 3.18 3.83
C PHE A 27 6.05 3.77 5.10
N ASP A 28 5.94 5.10 5.16
CA ASP A 28 5.14 5.74 6.18
C ASP A 28 3.70 5.24 6.05
N LEU A 29 3.07 4.85 7.17
CA LEU A 29 1.74 4.25 7.12
C LEU A 29 0.69 5.20 6.56
N GLN A 30 0.81 6.50 6.86
CA GLN A 30 -0.11 7.49 6.32
C GLN A 30 0.01 7.59 4.80
N PHE A 31 1.24 7.63 4.30
CA PHE A 31 1.50 7.65 2.86
C PHE A 31 0.95 6.37 2.20
N LEU A 32 1.21 5.22 2.81
CA LEU A 32 0.76 3.94 2.27
C LEU A 32 -0.77 3.88 2.19
N ARG A 33 -1.46 4.31 3.24
CA ARG A 33 -2.93 4.33 3.25
C ARG A 33 -3.49 5.25 2.16
N ARG A 34 -2.91 6.43 1.99
CA ARG A 34 -3.36 7.39 0.98
C ARG A 34 -3.11 6.89 -0.43
N ALA A 35 -2.19 5.96 -0.61
CA ALA A 35 -1.87 5.36 -1.90
C ALA A 35 -2.66 4.08 -2.17
N CYS A 36 -3.69 3.78 -1.39
CA CYS A 36 -4.50 2.57 -1.53
C CYS A 36 -5.07 2.47 -2.95
N PRO A 37 -4.82 1.36 -3.66
CA PRO A 37 -5.25 1.23 -5.05
C PRO A 37 -6.64 0.67 -5.24
N CYS A 38 -7.42 0.49 -4.16
CA CYS A 38 -8.77 -0.06 -4.31
C CYS A 38 -9.71 0.95 -4.98
N ALA A 39 -10.80 0.45 -5.55
CA ALA A 39 -11.74 1.28 -6.29
C ALA A 39 -12.39 2.36 -5.42
N ALA A 40 -12.51 2.13 -4.11
CA ALA A 40 -13.13 3.09 -3.19
C ALA A 40 -12.18 4.23 -2.81
N CYS A 41 -10.87 3.99 -2.82
CA CYS A 41 -9.87 4.95 -2.37
C CYS A 41 -9.17 5.67 -3.51
N GLY A 42 -8.81 4.94 -4.56
CA GLY A 42 -8.09 5.51 -5.68
C GLY A 42 -8.91 5.42 -6.93
N GLY A 43 -9.03 6.53 -7.64
CA GLY A 43 -9.67 6.51 -8.93
C GLY A 43 -8.67 6.12 -9.98
N GLU A 44 -9.11 5.33 -10.95
CA GLU A 44 -8.36 5.21 -12.19
C GLU A 44 -8.71 6.39 -13.07
N PRO A 45 -7.79 6.86 -13.93
CA PRO A 45 -8.12 7.93 -14.87
C PRO A 45 -9.29 7.51 -15.75
N ASP A 46 -10.24 8.42 -15.95
CA ASP A 46 -11.33 8.17 -16.87
C ASP A 46 -10.84 8.31 -18.32
N VAL A 47 -11.75 8.15 -19.28
CA VAL A 47 -11.38 8.22 -20.71
C VAL A 47 -10.86 9.59 -21.13
N LEU A 48 -11.08 10.63 -20.32
CA LEU A 48 -10.59 11.97 -20.57
C LEU A 48 -9.32 12.28 -19.80
N GLY A 49 -8.79 11.30 -19.07
CA GLY A 49 -7.58 11.47 -18.28
C GLY A 49 -7.79 12.09 -16.90
N ASN A 50 -9.02 12.37 -16.53
CA ASN A 50 -9.32 12.94 -15.21
C ASN A 50 -9.35 11.83 -14.16
N ILE A 51 -8.81 12.12 -12.99
CA ILE A 51 -8.88 11.21 -11.86
C ILE A 51 -9.97 11.72 -10.94
N SER A 52 -11.06 10.97 -10.88
CA SER A 52 -12.16 11.27 -9.98
C SER A 52 -11.96 10.47 -8.69
N ARG A 53 -11.56 11.15 -7.63
CA ARG A 53 -11.41 10.49 -6.33
C ARG A 53 -12.58 10.87 -5.46
N PRO A 54 -13.20 9.89 -4.77
CA PRO A 54 -14.21 10.24 -3.79
C PRO A 54 -13.60 11.09 -2.68
N HIS A 55 -14.40 11.96 -2.11
CA HIS A 55 -13.93 12.74 -0.97
C HIS A 55 -13.79 11.80 0.23
N LEU A 56 -12.55 11.54 0.62
CA LEU A 56 -12.26 10.62 1.71
C LEU A 56 -11.91 11.39 2.97
N THR A 57 -12.54 11.00 4.06
CA THR A 57 -12.21 11.53 5.38
C THR A 57 -11.42 10.46 6.14
N TYR A 58 -10.23 10.82 6.56
CA TYR A 58 -9.37 9.92 7.33
C TYR A 58 -9.42 10.27 8.81
N SER A 59 -9.26 9.25 9.65
CA SER A 59 -9.11 9.40 11.08
C SER A 59 -7.80 8.79 11.51
N LYS A 60 -7.48 8.82 12.81
CA LYS A 60 -6.31 8.14 13.36
C LYS A 60 -6.31 6.66 13.00
N GLU A 61 -7.49 6.05 13.08
CA GLU A 61 -7.65 4.62 12.81
C GLU A 61 -7.38 4.28 11.34
N SER A 62 -7.56 5.23 10.45
CA SER A 62 -7.28 5.04 9.01
C SER A 62 -5.81 4.78 8.75
N PHE A 63 -4.93 5.27 9.62
CA PHE A 63 -3.49 5.13 9.48
C PHE A 63 -2.89 4.12 10.45
N ALA A 64 -3.73 3.41 11.21
CA ALA A 64 -3.28 2.39 12.15
C ALA A 64 -3.39 1.02 11.49
N LEU A 65 -2.25 0.40 11.22
CA LEU A 65 -2.19 -0.90 10.58
C LEU A 65 -2.44 -1.99 11.62
N VAL A 66 -3.42 -2.85 11.37
CA VAL A 66 -3.75 -3.97 12.24
C VAL A 66 -2.99 -5.24 11.81
N GLY A 67 -2.76 -5.38 10.53
CA GLY A 67 -2.06 -6.54 9.99
C GLY A 67 -2.06 -6.50 8.48
N PHE A 68 -1.53 -7.54 7.87
CA PHE A 68 -1.49 -7.65 6.41
C PHE A 68 -1.48 -9.13 6.01
N ASN A 69 -1.91 -9.39 4.78
CA ASN A 69 -1.87 -10.72 4.18
C ASN A 69 -1.12 -10.64 2.86
N ILE A 70 -0.46 -11.74 2.48
CA ILE A 70 0.12 -11.88 1.15
C ILE A 70 -0.96 -12.51 0.26
N VAL A 71 -1.22 -11.89 -0.87
CA VAL A 71 -2.28 -12.31 -1.79
C VAL A 71 -1.63 -12.86 -3.05
N GLY A 72 -1.94 -14.12 -3.36
CA GLY A 72 -1.57 -14.75 -4.62
C GLY A 72 -0.09 -14.79 -4.96
N GLY A 73 0.80 -14.51 -4.01
CA GLY A 73 2.24 -14.45 -4.26
C GLY A 73 2.66 -13.23 -5.09
N TYR A 74 1.78 -12.23 -5.24
CA TYR A 74 2.08 -11.06 -6.06
C TYR A 74 1.74 -9.72 -5.37
N ALA A 75 1.08 -9.75 -4.22
CA ALA A 75 0.56 -8.53 -3.60
C ALA A 75 0.47 -8.62 -2.09
N VAL A 76 0.39 -7.46 -1.45
CA VAL A 76 0.16 -7.31 -0.01
C VAL A 76 -1.19 -6.63 0.19
N GLN A 77 -1.99 -7.17 1.10
CA GLN A 77 -3.29 -6.61 1.45
C GLN A 77 -3.26 -6.16 2.91
N PRO A 78 -3.05 -4.86 3.17
CA PRO A 78 -3.05 -4.36 4.54
C PRO A 78 -4.48 -4.28 5.10
N ARG A 79 -4.59 -4.44 6.40
CA ARG A 79 -5.84 -4.26 7.13
C ARG A 79 -5.65 -3.12 8.11
N TRP A 80 -6.55 -2.14 8.04
CA TRP A 80 -6.46 -0.92 8.83
C TRP A 80 -7.50 -0.94 9.95
N ARG A 81 -7.23 -0.21 11.02
CA ARG A 81 -8.08 -0.24 12.21
C ARG A 81 -9.48 0.34 11.96
N ASP A 82 -9.64 1.18 10.94
CA ASP A 82 -10.94 1.72 10.57
C ASP A 82 -11.82 0.71 9.82
N GLY A 83 -11.36 -0.52 9.67
CA GLY A 83 -12.09 -1.57 8.97
C GLY A 83 -11.79 -1.68 7.48
N HIS A 84 -10.96 -0.79 6.94
CA HIS A 84 -10.60 -0.83 5.53
C HIS A 84 -9.61 -1.96 5.26
N GLY A 85 -9.89 -2.81 4.30
CA GLY A 85 -9.03 -3.95 3.99
C GLY A 85 -9.14 -4.40 2.54
N THR A 86 -9.60 -3.53 1.63
CA THR A 86 -9.81 -3.90 0.23
C THR A 86 -8.66 -3.51 -0.69
N GLY A 87 -7.63 -2.83 -0.18
CA GLY A 87 -6.49 -2.42 -1.00
C GLY A 87 -5.53 -3.57 -1.21
N ILE A 88 -5.28 -3.91 -2.47
CA ILE A 88 -4.32 -4.94 -2.85
C ILE A 88 -3.16 -4.26 -3.55
N TYR A 89 -2.03 -4.14 -2.85
CA TYR A 89 -0.84 -3.47 -3.36
C TYR A 89 0.06 -4.52 -4.00
N SER A 90 0.15 -4.53 -5.33
CA SER A 90 1.06 -5.45 -5.99
C SER A 90 2.50 -5.12 -5.60
N PHE A 91 3.40 -6.11 -5.69
CA PHE A 91 4.80 -5.88 -5.36
C PHE A 91 5.41 -4.81 -6.26
N GLN A 92 5.05 -4.79 -7.54
CA GLN A 92 5.53 -3.78 -8.47
C GLN A 92 4.98 -2.39 -8.12
N TYR A 93 3.72 -2.31 -7.72
CA TYR A 93 3.12 -1.05 -7.29
C TYR A 93 3.85 -0.50 -6.06
N LEU A 94 4.14 -1.37 -5.09
CA LEU A 94 4.89 -0.98 -3.89
C LEU A 94 6.28 -0.46 -4.24
N ARG A 95 6.97 -1.10 -5.19
CA ARG A 95 8.28 -0.63 -5.63
C ARG A 95 8.19 0.76 -6.27
N ARG A 96 7.16 1.01 -7.07
CA ARG A 96 6.94 2.34 -7.66
C ARG A 96 6.62 3.38 -6.61
N LEU A 97 5.84 3.03 -5.60
CA LEU A 97 5.55 3.93 -4.49
C LEU A 97 6.82 4.28 -3.71
N ALA A 98 7.68 3.31 -3.48
CA ALA A 98 8.94 3.55 -2.77
C ALA A 98 9.82 4.52 -3.54
N GLU A 99 9.86 4.44 -4.86
CA GLU A 99 10.62 5.37 -5.69
C GLU A 99 10.01 6.77 -5.66
N ALA A 100 8.67 6.85 -5.69
CA ALA A 100 7.97 8.13 -5.67
C ALA A 100 8.08 8.84 -4.33
N ALA A 101 8.30 8.10 -3.25
CA ALA A 101 8.39 8.66 -1.90
C ALA A 101 9.75 9.27 -1.58
N ARG A 102 10.73 9.15 -2.46
CA ARG A 102 12.08 9.67 -2.25
C ARG A 102 12.16 11.17 -2.54
#